data_6d033249c747f10e668d417dc6a7e7f5
#
_entry.id   6d033249c747f10e668d417dc6a7e7f5
#
_cell.length_a   1.000
_cell.length_b   1.000
_cell.length_c   1.000
_cell.angle_alpha   90.00
_cell.angle_beta   90.00
_cell.angle_gamma   90.00
#
_symmetry.space_group_name_H-M   'P 1'
#
loop_
_entity.id
_entity.type
_entity.pdbx_description
1 polymer ?
#
loop_
_entity_poly.entity_id
_entity_poly.type
_entity_poly.pdbx_seq_one_letter_code
_entity_poly.pdbx_strand_id
1 'polypeptide(L)'
;VAAVLAAGGVYWYMESSAAEKTTHAVETVAVQRMDIKSTVEATGTIRPVDSVEVSSKITARISSVLVKENDTVTAGQVVATLDGKDYEAKRDQAQYRVTNTRAKYNRMSYLESIGAKSKSDLEDAEYNYDTAQSTLEEANSDANETIITAPISGVVVGEPKTAGTMAVQGSDNPTVIMRIADLSKKQIKAKVDETDIGNIRIGQEATFTVDAFTDKKFTARVSKISQTDVTNSWDTSSSASSAASGTSVIYYYVTLDVD
;
A
#
# COMPACT_ATOMS: atom_id res chain seq x y z
N VAL A 1 50.70 -93.94 -7.31
CA VAL A 1 51.06 -92.54 -7.48
C VAL A 1 49.94 -91.80 -8.19
N ALA A 2 49.28 -92.42 -9.22
CA ALA A 2 48.22 -91.79 -9.97
C ALA A 2 46.93 -91.48 -9.17
N ALA A 3 46.57 -92.29 -8.16
CA ALA A 3 45.39 -92.14 -7.33
C ALA A 3 45.52 -90.95 -6.33
N VAL A 4 46.71 -90.62 -5.87
CA VAL A 4 47.00 -89.53 -4.97
C VAL A 4 46.90 -88.19 -5.69
N LEU A 5 47.28 -88.13 -6.95
CA LEU A 5 47.21 -86.92 -7.74
C LEU A 5 45.74 -86.61 -8.17
N ALA A 6 44.93 -87.66 -8.40
CA ALA A 6 43.51 -87.49 -8.70
C ALA A 6 42.74 -87.00 -7.46
N ALA A 7 43.03 -87.54 -6.28
CA ALA A 7 42.42 -87.11 -5.03
C ALA A 7 42.81 -85.66 -4.67
N GLY A 8 44.06 -85.26 -4.90
CA GLY A 8 44.52 -83.86 -4.68
C GLY A 8 43.89 -82.89 -5.66
N GLY A 9 43.68 -83.27 -6.92
CA GLY A 9 42.99 -82.44 -7.92
C GLY A 9 41.52 -82.23 -7.64
N VAL A 10 40.82 -83.25 -7.17
CA VAL A 10 39.40 -83.14 -6.75
C VAL A 10 39.26 -82.29 -5.51
N TYR A 11 40.16 -82.43 -4.55
CA TYR A 11 40.13 -81.62 -3.34
C TYR A 11 40.39 -80.14 -3.64
N TRP A 12 41.38 -79.86 -4.52
CA TRP A 12 41.63 -78.48 -4.95
C TRP A 12 40.51 -77.87 -5.79
N TYR A 13 39.81 -78.67 -6.60
CA TYR A 13 38.66 -78.24 -7.35
C TYR A 13 37.43 -77.99 -6.47
N MET A 14 37.21 -78.80 -5.41
CA MET A 14 36.17 -78.58 -4.42
C MET A 14 36.43 -77.35 -3.59
N GLU A 15 37.68 -77.04 -3.21
CA GLU A 15 38.07 -75.87 -2.46
C GLU A 15 37.96 -74.59 -3.29
N SER A 16 38.30 -74.66 -4.56
CA SER A 16 38.15 -73.52 -5.47
C SER A 16 36.68 -73.20 -5.86
N SER A 17 35.78 -74.20 -5.77
CA SER A 17 34.36 -73.98 -6.02
C SER A 17 33.59 -73.51 -4.77
N ALA A 18 34.22 -73.52 -3.60
CA ALA A 18 33.61 -73.06 -2.34
C ALA A 18 33.85 -71.55 -2.13
N ALA A 19 34.75 -70.93 -2.89
CA ALA A 19 35.06 -69.50 -2.79
C ALA A 19 34.32 -68.79 -3.92
N GLU A 20 33.16 -68.33 -3.70
CA GLU A 20 32.51 -67.12 -4.23
C GLU A 20 31.00 -67.20 -4.10
N LYS A 21 30.53 -67.40 -2.89
CA LYS A 21 29.23 -66.81 -2.58
C LYS A 21 29.50 -65.45 -1.93
N THR A 22 29.90 -64.49 -2.73
CA THR A 22 29.74 -63.08 -2.36
C THR A 22 28.24 -62.82 -2.20
N THR A 23 27.73 -63.06 -1.05
CA THR A 23 26.47 -62.48 -0.64
C THR A 23 26.66 -60.96 -0.65
N HIS A 24 26.30 -60.28 -1.76
CA HIS A 24 26.06 -58.89 -1.71
C HIS A 24 24.99 -58.67 -0.61
N ALA A 25 25.48 -58.33 0.56
CA ALA A 25 24.56 -57.82 1.61
C ALA A 25 23.92 -56.58 1.04
N VAL A 26 22.70 -56.72 0.53
CA VAL A 26 21.85 -55.59 0.18
C VAL A 26 21.59 -54.87 1.49
N GLU A 27 22.20 -53.71 1.63
CA GLU A 27 21.95 -52.86 2.77
C GLU A 27 20.47 -52.43 2.73
N THR A 28 19.65 -53.11 3.55
CA THR A 28 18.22 -52.81 3.64
C THR A 28 18.01 -51.74 4.69
N VAL A 29 17.59 -50.55 4.27
CA VAL A 29 17.16 -49.51 5.17
C VAL A 29 15.68 -49.71 5.48
N ALA A 30 15.35 -49.75 6.78
CA ALA A 30 13.97 -49.88 7.21
C ALA A 30 13.16 -48.65 6.77
N VAL A 31 12.04 -48.88 6.08
CA VAL A 31 11.10 -47.84 5.71
C VAL A 31 10.46 -47.28 6.98
N GLN A 32 10.77 -46.03 7.31
CA GLN A 32 10.14 -45.31 8.40
C GLN A 32 9.06 -44.40 7.83
N ARG A 33 7.89 -44.40 8.46
CA ARG A 33 6.86 -43.40 8.18
C ARG A 33 7.25 -42.10 8.86
N MET A 34 7.43 -41.04 8.08
CA MET A 34 7.65 -39.68 8.59
C MET A 34 6.70 -38.73 7.86
N ASP A 35 6.25 -37.72 8.59
CA ASP A 35 5.47 -36.66 8.00
C ASP A 35 6.41 -35.70 7.24
N ILE A 36 6.19 -35.58 5.94
CA ILE A 36 6.91 -34.62 5.10
C ILE A 36 6.07 -33.34 5.07
N LYS A 37 6.62 -32.26 5.58
CA LYS A 37 6.03 -30.94 5.50
C LYS A 37 6.62 -30.24 4.28
N SER A 38 5.75 -29.85 3.33
CA SER A 38 6.14 -28.93 2.26
C SER A 38 6.10 -27.50 2.82
N THR A 39 7.21 -26.80 2.77
CA THR A 39 7.33 -25.39 3.17
C THR A 39 7.59 -24.53 1.97
N VAL A 40 6.88 -23.41 1.89
CA VAL A 40 7.13 -22.36 0.88
C VAL A 40 7.90 -21.24 1.57
N GLU A 41 9.01 -20.84 0.97
CA GLU A 41 9.83 -19.73 1.44
C GLU A 41 9.58 -18.51 0.56
N ALA A 42 9.43 -17.35 1.19
CA ALA A 42 9.19 -16.11 0.49
C ALA A 42 9.84 -14.93 1.23
N THR A 43 10.18 -13.90 0.48
CA THR A 43 10.65 -12.64 1.05
C THR A 43 9.54 -11.59 0.99
N GLY A 44 9.46 -10.73 1.99
CA GLY A 44 8.41 -9.73 2.06
C GLY A 44 8.81 -8.46 2.79
N THR A 45 7.92 -7.49 2.75
CA THR A 45 8.06 -6.22 3.49
C THR A 45 6.91 -6.08 4.48
N ILE A 46 7.25 -5.64 5.69
CA ILE A 46 6.25 -5.29 6.71
C ILE A 46 5.76 -3.88 6.41
N ARG A 47 4.43 -3.71 6.37
CA ARG A 47 3.78 -2.42 6.13
C ARG A 47 2.62 -2.24 7.10
N PRO A 48 2.26 -1.00 7.44
CA PRO A 48 0.99 -0.74 8.13
C PRO A 48 -0.18 -1.15 7.23
N VAL A 49 -1.30 -1.52 7.83
CA VAL A 49 -2.54 -1.84 7.08
C VAL A 49 -3.08 -0.55 6.47
N ASP A 50 -3.20 0.50 7.29
CA ASP A 50 -3.73 1.79 6.88
C ASP A 50 -2.59 2.81 6.81
N SER A 51 -2.38 3.36 5.62
CA SER A 51 -1.42 4.43 5.36
C SER A 51 -1.98 5.38 4.31
N VAL A 52 -2.01 6.67 4.62
CA VAL A 52 -2.54 7.69 3.75
C VAL A 52 -1.49 8.76 3.50
N GLU A 53 -1.33 9.12 2.23
CA GLU A 53 -0.52 10.27 1.82
C GLU A 53 -1.36 11.55 1.92
N VAL A 54 -0.86 12.50 2.67
CA VAL A 54 -1.48 13.82 2.81
C VAL A 54 -0.87 14.74 1.75
N SER A 55 -1.69 15.11 0.77
CA SER A 55 -1.32 16.03 -0.31
C SER A 55 -2.17 17.29 -0.25
N SER A 56 -1.73 18.35 -0.95
CA SER A 56 -2.51 19.57 -1.10
C SER A 56 -3.53 19.46 -2.22
N LYS A 57 -4.75 19.96 -1.98
CA LYS A 57 -5.78 20.12 -3.01
C LYS A 57 -5.71 21.45 -3.74
N ILE A 58 -4.86 22.38 -3.27
CA ILE A 58 -4.63 23.69 -3.86
C ILE A 58 -3.13 23.92 -4.08
N THR A 59 -2.80 24.78 -5.02
CA THR A 59 -1.41 25.17 -5.26
C THR A 59 -1.05 26.38 -4.42
N ALA A 60 -0.26 26.15 -3.36
CA ALA A 60 0.19 27.21 -2.45
C ALA A 60 1.51 26.84 -1.79
N ARG A 61 2.22 27.82 -1.22
CA ARG A 61 3.44 27.60 -0.48
C ARG A 61 3.12 27.11 0.94
N ILE A 62 3.85 26.12 1.43
CA ILE A 62 3.73 25.65 2.83
C ILE A 62 4.24 26.79 3.74
N SER A 63 3.34 27.32 4.55
CA SER A 63 3.65 28.36 5.54
C SER A 63 4.32 27.78 6.78
N SER A 64 3.71 26.74 7.34
CA SER A 64 4.27 26.03 8.50
C SER A 64 3.87 24.56 8.50
N VAL A 65 4.72 23.74 9.12
CA VAL A 65 4.45 22.34 9.42
C VAL A 65 4.50 22.16 10.91
N LEU A 66 3.43 21.65 11.49
CA LEU A 66 3.21 21.62 12.95
C LEU A 66 3.64 20.28 13.58
N VAL A 67 3.95 19.29 12.75
CA VAL A 67 4.29 17.93 13.16
C VAL A 67 5.62 17.50 12.57
N LYS A 68 6.29 16.59 13.25
CA LYS A 68 7.56 16.00 12.85
C LYS A 68 7.39 14.51 12.57
N GLU A 69 8.43 13.90 12.00
CA GLU A 69 8.52 12.46 11.88
C GLU A 69 8.37 11.77 13.24
N ASN A 70 7.62 10.66 13.26
CA ASN A 70 7.26 9.88 14.45
C ASN A 70 6.28 10.56 15.44
N ASP A 71 5.75 11.74 15.13
CA ASP A 71 4.70 12.33 15.95
C ASP A 71 3.37 11.58 15.77
N THR A 72 2.65 11.42 16.87
CA THR A 72 1.30 10.85 16.86
C THR A 72 0.28 11.95 16.59
N VAL A 73 -0.60 11.73 15.63
CA VAL A 73 -1.67 12.65 15.22
C VAL A 73 -3.04 11.99 15.33
N THR A 74 -4.06 12.80 15.58
CA THR A 74 -5.46 12.37 15.58
C THR A 74 -6.17 12.83 14.29
N ALA A 75 -7.15 12.08 13.85
CA ALA A 75 -7.97 12.48 12.69
C ALA A 75 -8.59 13.88 12.92
N GLY A 76 -8.49 14.76 11.90
CA GLY A 76 -8.93 16.16 11.98
C GLY A 76 -7.92 17.13 12.61
N GLN A 77 -6.81 16.66 13.18
CA GLN A 77 -5.76 17.52 13.72
C GLN A 77 -5.07 18.29 12.59
N VAL A 78 -4.82 19.58 12.79
CA VAL A 78 -4.07 20.42 11.85
C VAL A 78 -2.60 20.01 11.89
N VAL A 79 -2.05 19.64 10.73
CA VAL A 79 -0.69 19.13 10.57
C VAL A 79 0.22 20.08 9.79
N ALA A 80 -0.35 20.87 8.89
CA ALA A 80 0.37 21.91 8.16
C ALA A 80 -0.56 23.05 7.77
N THR A 81 0.00 24.21 7.49
CA THR A 81 -0.72 25.37 6.96
C THR A 81 -0.05 25.87 5.68
N LEU A 82 -0.86 26.27 4.73
CA LEU A 82 -0.43 26.86 3.47
C LEU A 82 -0.58 28.40 3.52
N ASP A 83 0.14 29.11 2.66
CA ASP A 83 -0.06 30.56 2.50
C ASP A 83 -1.37 30.79 1.72
N GLY A 84 -2.42 31.17 2.47
CA GLY A 84 -3.78 31.28 2.00
C GLY A 84 -4.20 32.71 1.61
N LYS A 85 -3.30 33.70 1.62
CA LYS A 85 -3.66 35.11 1.41
C LYS A 85 -4.45 35.37 0.14
N ASP A 86 -4.06 34.74 -0.96
CA ASP A 86 -4.76 34.88 -2.24
C ASP A 86 -6.16 34.26 -2.20
N TYR A 87 -6.31 33.13 -1.51
CA TYR A 87 -7.59 32.44 -1.33
C TYR A 87 -8.51 33.19 -0.37
N GLU A 88 -7.98 33.77 0.69
CA GLU A 88 -8.73 34.64 1.60
C GLU A 88 -9.24 35.89 0.86
N ALA A 89 -8.40 36.53 0.04
CA ALA A 89 -8.79 37.66 -0.78
C ALA A 89 -9.91 37.32 -1.78
N LYS A 90 -9.83 36.16 -2.42
CA LYS A 90 -10.89 35.65 -3.33
C LYS A 90 -12.19 35.39 -2.57
N ARG A 91 -12.15 34.76 -1.39
CA ARG A 91 -13.30 34.55 -0.52
C ARG A 91 -13.96 35.87 -0.15
N ASP A 92 -13.18 36.86 0.28
CA ASP A 92 -13.70 38.18 0.66
C ASP A 92 -14.32 38.90 -0.53
N GLN A 93 -13.72 38.81 -1.73
CA GLN A 93 -14.30 39.33 -2.98
C GLN A 93 -15.65 38.67 -3.28
N ALA A 94 -15.72 37.34 -3.19
CA ALA A 94 -16.98 36.60 -3.40
C ALA A 94 -18.04 37.00 -2.35
N GLN A 95 -17.65 37.19 -1.09
CA GLN A 95 -18.53 37.65 -0.02
C GLN A 95 -19.12 39.04 -0.32
N TYR A 96 -18.30 39.99 -0.80
CA TYR A 96 -18.82 41.31 -1.21
C TYR A 96 -19.77 41.20 -2.40
N ARG A 97 -19.51 40.28 -3.33
CA ARG A 97 -20.42 40.04 -4.46
C ARG A 97 -21.76 39.50 -4.00
N VAL A 98 -21.79 38.53 -3.08
CA VAL A 98 -23.02 38.00 -2.47
C VAL A 98 -23.79 39.11 -1.78
N THR A 99 -23.13 39.95 -1.00
CA THR A 99 -23.77 41.09 -0.30
C THR A 99 -24.42 42.05 -1.29
N ASN A 100 -23.75 42.37 -2.40
CA ASN A 100 -24.28 43.27 -3.44
C ASN A 100 -25.45 42.64 -4.19
N THR A 101 -25.34 41.38 -4.62
CA THR A 101 -26.40 40.69 -5.37
C THR A 101 -27.63 40.45 -4.49
N ARG A 102 -27.45 40.11 -3.20
CA ARG A 102 -28.53 39.99 -2.22
C ARG A 102 -29.30 41.29 -2.07
N ALA A 103 -28.57 42.43 -1.97
CA ALA A 103 -29.22 43.74 -1.87
C ALA A 103 -30.05 44.07 -3.15
N LYS A 104 -29.54 43.67 -4.34
CA LYS A 104 -30.25 43.81 -5.61
C LYS A 104 -31.49 42.92 -5.65
N TYR A 105 -31.37 41.65 -5.28
CA TYR A 105 -32.47 40.69 -5.19
C TYR A 105 -33.57 41.21 -4.29
N ASN A 106 -33.24 41.61 -3.06
CA ASN A 106 -34.21 42.16 -2.11
C ASN A 106 -34.95 43.41 -2.66
N ARG A 107 -34.21 44.25 -3.38
CA ARG A 107 -34.81 45.44 -4.04
C ARG A 107 -35.75 45.05 -5.18
N MET A 108 -35.37 44.09 -6.04
CA MET A 108 -36.22 43.61 -7.12
C MET A 108 -37.49 42.91 -6.60
N SER A 109 -37.32 42.09 -5.56
CA SER A 109 -38.46 41.44 -4.87
C SER A 109 -39.46 42.47 -4.32
N TYR A 110 -38.99 43.56 -3.70
CA TYR A 110 -39.86 44.63 -3.27
C TYR A 110 -40.52 45.37 -4.45
N LEU A 111 -39.80 45.70 -5.51
CA LEU A 111 -40.35 46.40 -6.71
C LEU A 111 -41.38 45.52 -7.46
N GLU A 112 -41.14 44.26 -7.55
CA GLU A 112 -42.10 43.29 -8.14
C GLU A 112 -43.36 43.21 -7.32
N SER A 113 -43.28 43.14 -6.00
CA SER A 113 -44.45 43.07 -5.10
C SER A 113 -45.38 44.27 -5.21
N ILE A 114 -44.88 45.44 -5.60
CA ILE A 114 -45.67 46.66 -5.85
C ILE A 114 -45.99 46.86 -7.33
N GLY A 115 -45.69 45.89 -8.23
CA GLY A 115 -45.97 45.94 -9.64
C GLY A 115 -45.06 46.90 -10.46
N ALA A 116 -43.96 47.38 -9.88
CA ALA A 116 -43.04 48.34 -10.52
C ALA A 116 -41.96 47.65 -11.37
N LYS A 117 -41.81 46.33 -11.26
CA LYS A 117 -40.86 45.48 -12.02
C LYS A 117 -41.52 44.18 -12.46
N SER A 118 -40.95 43.57 -13.52
CA SER A 118 -41.45 42.30 -14.02
C SER A 118 -40.96 41.12 -13.18
N LYS A 119 -41.67 40.03 -13.26
CA LYS A 119 -41.26 38.76 -12.63
C LYS A 119 -39.93 38.27 -13.20
N SER A 120 -39.65 38.50 -14.52
CA SER A 120 -38.39 38.17 -15.17
C SER A 120 -37.19 38.96 -14.58
N ASP A 121 -37.41 40.26 -14.22
CA ASP A 121 -36.33 41.05 -13.55
C ASP A 121 -36.03 40.50 -12.16
N LEU A 122 -37.02 39.94 -11.47
CA LEU A 122 -36.80 39.28 -10.18
C LEU A 122 -36.04 37.96 -10.34
N GLU A 123 -36.48 37.12 -11.29
CA GLU A 123 -35.80 35.84 -11.60
C GLU A 123 -34.35 36.03 -12.00
N ASP A 124 -34.04 37.06 -12.79
CA ASP A 124 -32.67 37.45 -13.15
C ASP A 124 -31.84 37.89 -11.92
N ALA A 125 -32.46 38.62 -11.00
CA ALA A 125 -31.80 39.06 -9.78
C ALA A 125 -31.56 37.89 -8.81
N GLU A 126 -32.49 36.94 -8.74
CA GLU A 126 -32.37 35.70 -7.97
C GLU A 126 -31.25 34.81 -8.52
N TYR A 127 -31.24 34.56 -9.83
CA TYR A 127 -30.17 33.80 -10.50
C TYR A 127 -28.78 34.39 -10.23
N ASN A 128 -28.66 35.73 -10.30
CA ASN A 128 -27.38 36.39 -10.01
C ASN A 128 -26.95 36.25 -8.54
N TYR A 129 -27.91 36.25 -7.61
CA TYR A 129 -27.65 36.05 -6.21
C TYR A 129 -27.23 34.61 -5.93
N ASP A 130 -27.93 33.61 -6.46
CA ASP A 130 -27.61 32.19 -6.28
C ASP A 130 -26.25 31.82 -6.89
N THR A 131 -25.95 32.37 -8.07
CA THR A 131 -24.63 32.21 -8.69
C THR A 131 -23.52 32.81 -7.83
N ALA A 132 -23.75 33.99 -7.25
CA ALA A 132 -22.76 34.62 -6.37
C ALA A 132 -22.58 33.80 -5.07
N GLN A 133 -23.64 33.20 -4.55
CA GLN A 133 -23.58 32.34 -3.37
C GLN A 133 -22.78 31.07 -3.64
N SER A 134 -23.01 30.41 -4.78
CA SER A 134 -22.23 29.24 -5.21
C SER A 134 -20.73 29.59 -5.40
N THR A 135 -20.43 30.77 -5.95
CA THR A 135 -19.03 31.24 -6.07
C THR A 135 -18.38 31.49 -4.71
N LEU A 136 -19.16 31.99 -3.73
CA LEU A 136 -18.65 32.15 -2.37
C LEU A 136 -18.38 30.82 -1.69
N GLU A 137 -19.26 29.83 -1.90
CA GLU A 137 -19.09 28.47 -1.34
C GLU A 137 -17.82 27.80 -1.90
N GLU A 138 -17.56 27.94 -3.22
CA GLU A 138 -16.32 27.50 -3.85
C GLU A 138 -15.09 28.18 -3.22
N ALA A 139 -15.13 29.53 -3.11
CA ALA A 139 -14.03 30.29 -2.53
C ALA A 139 -13.78 29.97 -1.04
N ASN A 140 -14.84 29.66 -0.28
CA ASN A 140 -14.73 29.18 1.11
C ASN A 140 -14.08 27.80 1.16
N SER A 141 -14.47 26.90 0.27
CA SER A 141 -13.87 25.56 0.19
C SER A 141 -12.39 25.67 -0.09
N ASP A 142 -11.99 26.46 -1.08
CA ASP A 142 -10.57 26.69 -1.41
C ASP A 142 -9.79 27.31 -0.25
N ALA A 143 -10.38 28.28 0.44
CA ALA A 143 -9.75 28.90 1.63
C ALA A 143 -9.58 27.89 2.78
N ASN A 144 -10.53 27.01 2.98
CA ASN A 144 -10.44 25.94 3.99
C ASN A 144 -9.34 24.93 3.67
N GLU A 145 -9.05 24.63 2.39
CA GLU A 145 -7.99 23.74 1.97
C GLU A 145 -6.57 24.32 2.22
N THR A 146 -6.46 25.57 2.69
CA THR A 146 -5.18 26.12 3.16
C THR A 146 -4.73 25.52 4.50
N ILE A 147 -5.65 24.90 5.23
CA ILE A 147 -5.41 24.23 6.51
C ILE A 147 -5.39 22.72 6.24
N ILE A 148 -4.21 22.12 6.28
CA ILE A 148 -4.06 20.69 6.05
C ILE A 148 -4.30 19.93 7.35
N THR A 149 -5.26 19.03 7.33
CA THR A 149 -5.61 18.18 8.48
C THR A 149 -5.27 16.73 8.24
N ALA A 150 -5.02 15.97 9.31
CA ALA A 150 -4.79 14.54 9.25
C ALA A 150 -6.10 13.80 8.89
N PRO A 151 -6.13 12.99 7.81
CA PRO A 151 -7.34 12.25 7.42
C PRO A 151 -7.63 11.05 8.33
N ILE A 152 -6.60 10.48 8.94
CA ILE A 152 -6.67 9.34 9.86
C ILE A 152 -5.85 9.63 11.12
N SER A 153 -6.15 8.92 12.20
CA SER A 153 -5.29 8.90 13.38
C SER A 153 -4.14 7.92 13.16
N GLY A 154 -2.95 8.28 13.61
CA GLY A 154 -1.78 7.43 13.42
C GLY A 154 -0.47 8.17 13.72
N VAL A 155 0.60 7.69 13.14
CA VAL A 155 1.96 8.23 13.30
C VAL A 155 2.43 8.79 11.96
N VAL A 156 3.11 9.93 11.98
CA VAL A 156 3.74 10.53 10.80
C VAL A 156 4.95 9.68 10.42
N VAL A 157 4.93 9.12 9.22
CA VAL A 157 5.97 8.23 8.69
C VAL A 157 6.80 8.98 7.64
N GLY A 158 8.10 9.02 7.86
CA GLY A 158 9.03 9.76 7.03
C GLY A 158 9.03 11.27 7.30
N GLU A 159 9.99 11.96 6.72
CA GLU A 159 10.18 13.39 6.95
C GLU A 159 9.11 14.20 6.19
N PRO A 160 8.31 15.03 6.90
CA PRO A 160 7.37 15.95 6.28
C PRO A 160 8.10 16.99 5.40
N LYS A 161 7.42 17.49 4.37
CA LYS A 161 7.95 18.59 3.55
C LYS A 161 8.16 19.85 4.42
N THR A 162 9.26 20.56 4.16
CA THR A 162 9.62 21.75 4.93
C THR A 162 8.78 22.97 4.54
N ALA A 163 8.62 23.90 5.51
CA ALA A 163 8.04 25.20 5.25
C ALA A 163 8.82 25.93 4.13
N GLY A 164 8.12 26.68 3.30
CA GLY A 164 8.67 27.34 2.12
C GLY A 164 8.59 26.51 0.84
N THR A 165 8.36 25.19 0.90
CA THR A 165 8.14 24.35 -0.28
C THR A 165 6.81 24.71 -0.94
N MET A 166 6.78 24.68 -2.28
CA MET A 166 5.54 24.84 -3.04
C MET A 166 4.80 23.50 -3.06
N ALA A 167 3.60 23.47 -2.51
CA ALA A 167 2.66 22.38 -2.70
C ALA A 167 1.89 22.62 -3.99
N VAL A 168 1.93 21.67 -4.92
CA VAL A 168 1.27 21.77 -6.22
C VAL A 168 0.12 20.80 -6.27
N GLN A 169 -1.05 21.32 -6.64
CA GLN A 169 -2.19 20.50 -7.02
C GLN A 169 -1.92 19.86 -8.38
N GLY A 170 -2.10 18.56 -8.50
CA GLY A 170 -1.96 17.83 -9.76
C GLY A 170 -2.70 16.52 -9.74
N SER A 171 -3.30 16.15 -10.87
CA SER A 171 -3.93 14.83 -11.03
C SER A 171 -2.88 13.73 -11.16
N ASP A 172 -1.74 14.01 -11.80
CA ASP A 172 -0.73 13.01 -12.11
C ASP A 172 0.40 12.92 -11.07
N ASN A 173 0.75 14.05 -10.42
CA ASN A 173 1.82 14.12 -9.42
C ASN A 173 1.52 15.20 -8.37
N PRO A 174 0.57 14.98 -7.46
CA PRO A 174 0.35 15.91 -6.35
C PRO A 174 1.56 15.93 -5.43
N THR A 175 1.87 17.09 -4.86
CA THR A 175 2.92 17.17 -3.85
C THR A 175 2.45 16.51 -2.55
N VAL A 176 3.02 15.35 -2.23
CA VAL A 176 2.81 14.70 -0.94
C VAL A 176 3.56 15.50 0.13
N ILE A 177 2.83 16.03 1.10
CA ILE A 177 3.38 16.84 2.20
C ILE A 177 3.94 15.92 3.29
N MET A 178 3.18 14.89 3.66
CA MET A 178 3.56 13.88 4.65
C MET A 178 2.75 12.60 4.44
N ARG A 179 3.17 11.55 5.11
CA ARG A 179 2.44 10.28 5.17
C ARG A 179 2.06 9.97 6.60
N ILE A 180 0.82 9.56 6.83
CA ILE A 180 0.32 9.14 8.14
C ILE A 180 -0.07 7.67 8.04
N ALA A 181 0.36 6.88 9.02
CA ALA A 181 0.08 5.45 9.05
C ALA A 181 -0.37 5.00 10.43
N ASP A 182 -1.35 4.11 10.45
CA ASP A 182 -1.71 3.40 11.67
C ASP A 182 -0.76 2.21 11.88
N LEU A 183 0.09 2.33 12.91
CA LEU A 183 1.07 1.30 13.25
C LEU A 183 0.52 0.21 14.19
N SER A 184 -0.76 0.30 14.59
CA SER A 184 -1.39 -0.68 15.48
C SER A 184 -1.57 -2.03 14.79
N LYS A 185 -1.85 -2.02 13.48
CA LYS A 185 -2.02 -3.21 12.65
C LYS A 185 -0.97 -3.24 11.56
N LYS A 186 -0.27 -4.35 11.48
CA LYS A 186 0.80 -4.56 10.49
C LYS A 186 0.48 -5.74 9.61
N GLN A 187 0.85 -5.65 8.36
CA GLN A 187 0.75 -6.72 7.38
C GLN A 187 2.09 -6.93 6.70
N ILE A 188 2.35 -8.16 6.28
CA ILE A 188 3.50 -8.51 5.47
C ILE A 188 3.02 -8.70 4.04
N LYS A 189 3.64 -8.00 3.10
CA LYS A 189 3.43 -8.22 1.67
C LYS A 189 4.61 -9.05 1.17
N ALA A 190 4.42 -10.36 1.04
CA ALA A 190 5.41 -11.32 0.61
C ALA A 190 5.31 -11.57 -0.90
N LYS A 191 6.47 -11.74 -1.56
CA LYS A 191 6.57 -12.16 -2.96
C LYS A 191 6.79 -13.66 -3.00
N VAL A 192 5.87 -14.38 -3.61
CA VAL A 192 5.91 -15.83 -3.76
C VAL A 192 6.04 -16.17 -5.23
N ASP A 193 6.87 -17.16 -5.55
CA ASP A 193 7.03 -17.66 -6.91
C ASP A 193 5.74 -18.31 -7.44
N GLU A 194 5.50 -18.23 -8.75
CA GLU A 194 4.34 -18.83 -9.40
C GLU A 194 4.25 -20.35 -9.16
N THR A 195 5.37 -21.03 -9.06
CA THR A 195 5.41 -22.48 -8.83
C THR A 195 4.89 -22.89 -7.46
N ASP A 196 5.00 -21.99 -6.47
CA ASP A 196 4.67 -22.27 -5.07
C ASP A 196 3.31 -21.72 -4.64
N ILE A 197 2.77 -20.75 -5.40
CA ILE A 197 1.50 -20.08 -5.03
C ILE A 197 0.32 -21.07 -4.91
N GLY A 198 0.32 -22.15 -5.69
CA GLY A 198 -0.70 -23.20 -5.66
C GLY A 198 -0.78 -23.95 -4.33
N ASN A 199 0.29 -23.93 -3.54
CA ASN A 199 0.39 -24.63 -2.26
C ASN A 199 -0.04 -23.75 -1.07
N ILE A 200 -0.32 -22.46 -1.30
CA ILE A 200 -0.72 -21.50 -0.25
C ILE A 200 -2.24 -21.40 -0.18
N ARG A 201 -2.76 -21.36 1.04
CA ARG A 201 -4.19 -21.21 1.33
C ARG A 201 -4.44 -20.03 2.26
N ILE A 202 -5.56 -19.34 2.05
CA ILE A 202 -6.03 -18.29 2.96
C ILE A 202 -6.30 -18.91 4.33
N GLY A 203 -5.86 -18.25 5.41
CA GLY A 203 -5.95 -18.73 6.78
C GLY A 203 -4.79 -19.61 7.23
N GLN A 204 -3.84 -19.95 6.35
CA GLN A 204 -2.66 -20.73 6.68
C GLN A 204 -1.73 -19.93 7.61
N GLU A 205 -1.17 -20.60 8.62
CA GLU A 205 -0.14 -20.00 9.47
C GLU A 205 1.21 -19.98 8.77
N ALA A 206 1.90 -18.86 8.95
CA ALA A 206 3.25 -18.66 8.48
C ALA A 206 4.13 -18.15 9.63
N THR A 207 5.38 -18.54 9.61
CA THR A 207 6.40 -18.01 10.54
C THR A 207 7.36 -17.15 9.76
N PHE A 208 7.73 -15.99 10.32
CA PHE A 208 8.70 -15.11 9.70
C PHE A 208 9.75 -14.65 10.71
N THR A 209 10.89 -14.27 10.20
CA THR A 209 11.98 -13.63 10.93
C THR A 209 12.26 -12.27 10.28
N VAL A 210 12.73 -11.32 11.06
CA VAL A 210 13.18 -10.01 10.56
C VAL A 210 14.67 -9.86 10.82
N ASP A 211 15.38 -9.21 9.92
CA ASP A 211 16.84 -9.07 10.01
C ASP A 211 17.29 -8.36 11.30
N ALA A 212 16.45 -7.49 11.85
CA ALA A 212 16.71 -6.82 13.12
C ALA A 212 16.61 -7.76 14.34
N PHE A 213 15.90 -8.91 14.24
CA PHE A 213 15.67 -9.87 15.32
C PHE A 213 15.75 -11.29 14.78
N THR A 214 16.92 -11.74 14.39
CA THR A 214 17.17 -13.04 13.77
C THR A 214 16.81 -14.22 14.67
N ASP A 215 16.91 -14.05 16.00
CA ASP A 215 16.63 -15.10 16.99
C ASP A 215 15.15 -15.23 17.34
N LYS A 216 14.28 -14.29 16.89
CA LYS A 216 12.85 -14.31 17.18
C LYS A 216 12.06 -14.73 15.95
N LYS A 217 11.23 -15.76 16.15
CA LYS A 217 10.23 -16.17 15.16
C LYS A 217 8.91 -15.53 15.54
N PHE A 218 8.32 -14.87 14.58
CA PHE A 218 7.00 -14.27 14.69
C PHE A 218 6.01 -15.11 13.89
N THR A 219 4.74 -15.06 14.29
CA THR A 219 3.64 -15.73 13.58
C THR A 219 2.83 -14.72 12.81
N ALA A 220 2.33 -15.15 11.68
CA ALA A 220 1.41 -14.39 10.85
C ALA A 220 0.44 -15.36 10.18
N ARG A 221 -0.67 -14.84 9.69
CA ARG A 221 -1.69 -15.64 9.01
C ARG A 221 -1.97 -15.06 7.62
N VAL A 222 -2.03 -15.95 6.62
CA VAL A 222 -2.35 -15.55 5.25
C VAL A 222 -3.78 -15.00 5.20
N SER A 223 -3.91 -13.72 4.88
CA SER A 223 -5.21 -13.03 4.75
C SER A 223 -5.66 -12.91 3.30
N LYS A 224 -4.73 -12.68 2.38
CA LYS A 224 -5.05 -12.46 0.97
C LYS A 224 -3.95 -13.01 0.05
N ILE A 225 -4.37 -13.59 -1.06
CA ILE A 225 -3.50 -14.00 -2.17
C ILE A 225 -3.90 -13.14 -3.37
N SER A 226 -2.94 -12.43 -3.97
CA SER A 226 -3.18 -11.65 -5.20
C SER A 226 -3.47 -12.60 -6.35
N GLN A 227 -4.48 -12.28 -7.16
CA GLN A 227 -4.82 -13.04 -8.37
C GLN A 227 -4.05 -12.56 -9.61
N THR A 228 -3.33 -11.45 -9.47
CA THR A 228 -2.49 -10.88 -10.52
C THR A 228 -1.03 -10.95 -10.11
N ASP A 229 -0.14 -11.13 -11.07
CA ASP A 229 1.30 -11.08 -10.87
C ASP A 229 1.77 -9.66 -10.44
N VAL A 230 2.98 -9.59 -9.92
CA VAL A 230 3.56 -8.35 -9.41
C VAL A 230 3.71 -7.28 -10.49
N THR A 231 3.95 -7.68 -11.75
CA THR A 231 4.18 -6.76 -12.88
C THR A 231 2.91 -6.09 -13.37
N ASN A 232 1.75 -6.74 -13.20
CA ASN A 232 0.42 -6.24 -13.58
C ASN A 232 -0.38 -5.69 -12.39
N SER A 233 0.25 -5.54 -11.23
CA SER A 233 -0.40 -4.97 -10.04
C SER A 233 -0.55 -3.45 -10.20
N TRP A 234 -1.75 -2.89 -9.95
CA TRP A 234 -2.04 -1.45 -9.91
C TRP A 234 -1.20 -0.69 -8.87
N ASP A 235 -0.58 -1.42 -7.93
CA ASP A 235 0.32 -0.88 -6.90
C ASP A 235 1.70 -0.45 -7.46
N THR A 236 1.99 -0.78 -8.72
CA THR A 236 3.23 -0.38 -9.38
C THR A 236 3.06 1.02 -9.97
N SER A 237 2.93 2.01 -9.11
CA SER A 237 3.06 3.39 -9.53
C SER A 237 4.48 3.62 -10.10
N SER A 238 4.54 3.71 -11.43
CA SER A 238 5.55 4.45 -12.20
C SER A 238 7.04 4.12 -12.00
N SER A 239 7.42 2.84 -11.97
CA SER A 239 8.82 2.45 -12.17
C SER A 239 8.98 1.34 -13.22
N ALA A 240 8.04 1.24 -14.15
CA ALA A 240 8.14 0.34 -15.30
C ALA A 240 8.93 1.04 -16.42
N SER A 241 10.23 1.22 -16.23
CA SER A 241 11.15 1.49 -17.30
C SER A 241 12.45 0.72 -17.08
N SER A 242 12.37 -0.57 -17.29
CA SER A 242 13.44 -1.39 -17.85
C SER A 242 12.85 -2.77 -18.14
N ALA A 243 12.27 -2.91 -19.34
CA ALA A 243 12.14 -4.21 -19.98
C ALA A 243 13.56 -4.70 -20.30
N ALA A 244 14.24 -5.26 -19.31
CA ALA A 244 15.37 -6.11 -19.53
C ALA A 244 14.83 -7.43 -20.06
N SER A 245 15.12 -7.73 -21.30
CA SER A 245 14.89 -9.05 -21.89
C SER A 245 15.78 -10.07 -21.17
N GLY A 246 15.19 -10.75 -20.23
CA GLY A 246 15.71 -11.86 -19.46
C GLY A 246 14.51 -12.60 -18.90
N THR A 247 14.60 -13.90 -18.75
CA THR A 247 13.57 -14.78 -18.18
C THR A 247 13.11 -14.19 -16.84
N SER A 248 12.01 -13.41 -16.87
CA SER A 248 11.49 -12.80 -15.66
C SER A 248 10.73 -13.85 -14.87
N VAL A 249 11.20 -14.14 -13.68
CA VAL A 249 10.47 -14.97 -12.72
C VAL A 249 9.17 -14.24 -12.35
N ILE A 250 8.05 -14.94 -12.48
CA ILE A 250 6.74 -14.39 -12.16
C ILE A 250 6.49 -14.57 -10.66
N TYR A 251 6.18 -13.48 -9.98
CA TYR A 251 5.85 -13.46 -8.57
C TYR A 251 4.43 -13.01 -8.33
N TYR A 252 3.82 -13.55 -7.28
CA TYR A 252 2.52 -13.13 -6.78
C TYR A 252 2.66 -12.54 -5.37
N TYR A 253 1.83 -11.56 -5.06
CA TYR A 253 1.79 -11.02 -3.70
C TYR A 253 0.87 -11.86 -2.81
N VAL A 254 1.41 -12.26 -1.67
CA VAL A 254 0.66 -12.85 -0.56
C VAL A 254 0.70 -11.88 0.60
N THR A 255 -0.47 -11.50 1.10
CA THR A 255 -0.59 -10.62 2.27
C THR A 255 -0.83 -11.48 3.49
N LEU A 256 -0.05 -11.25 4.54
CA LEU A 256 -0.17 -11.93 5.83
C LEU A 256 -0.43 -10.87 6.89
N ASP A 257 -1.41 -11.12 7.74
CA ASP A 257 -1.66 -10.29 8.91
C ASP A 257 -0.77 -10.76 10.04
N VAL A 258 -0.12 -9.82 10.71
CA VAL A 258 0.77 -10.08 11.84
C VAL A 258 -0.07 -10.01 13.12
N ASP A 259 -0.04 -11.08 13.91
CA ASP A 259 -0.71 -11.15 15.22
C ASP A 259 0.01 -10.32 16.28
#